data_c50fad75bdeb47555e06d359a0904b55
#
_entry.id   c50fad75bdeb47555e06d359a0904b55
#
_cell.length_a   1.000
_cell.length_b   1.000
_cell.length_c   1.000
_cell.angle_alpha   90.00
_cell.angle_beta   90.00
_cell.angle_gamma   90.00
#
_symmetry.space_group_name_H-M   'P 1'
#
loop_
_entity.id
_entity.type
_entity.pdbx_description
1 polymer ?
#
loop_
_entity_poly.entity_id
_entity_poly.type
_entity_poly.pdbx_seq_one_letter_code
_entity_poly.pdbx_strand_id
1 'polypeptide(L)'
;MKRLFTAAALVALFAAAAFAGVQDFGKFTVDVPEGWTATADGETVGIVKNDNTASASITVSETEGSSLKEIADAFVQALGGKNLAADNGAYTFEFTNQNGVDSKAVLSGDDKNYALIIMTGVENAPDDFGKIINSLTEK
;
A
#
# COMPACT_ATOMS: atom_id res chain seq x y z
N MET A 1 -6.46 -15.18 -18.99
CA MET A 1 -6.06 -14.09 -18.20
C MET A 1 -4.84 -14.37 -17.38
N LYS A 2 -4.05 -13.39 -17.24
CA LYS A 2 -2.77 -13.55 -16.61
C LYS A 2 -2.80 -13.96 -15.15
N ARG A 3 -3.92 -13.88 -14.50
CA ARG A 3 -3.89 -14.25 -13.11
C ARG A 3 -3.74 -15.72 -12.83
N LEU A 4 -3.87 -16.56 -13.84
CA LEU A 4 -3.67 -17.98 -13.60
C LEU A 4 -2.23 -18.30 -13.25
N PHE A 5 -1.30 -17.69 -13.95
CA PHE A 5 0.08 -17.99 -13.64
C PHE A 5 0.56 -17.23 -12.42
N THR A 6 -0.26 -16.37 -11.90
CA THR A 6 0.04 -15.70 -10.65
C THR A 6 0.22 -16.68 -9.52
N ALA A 7 -0.44 -17.82 -9.62
CA ALA A 7 -0.30 -18.83 -8.58
C ALA A 7 1.15 -19.28 -8.43
N ALA A 8 1.84 -19.47 -9.53
CA ALA A 8 3.25 -19.84 -9.45
C ALA A 8 4.10 -18.74 -8.85
N ALA A 9 3.77 -17.50 -9.20
CA ALA A 9 4.49 -16.38 -8.65
C ALA A 9 4.29 -16.28 -7.15
N LEU A 10 3.10 -16.61 -6.68
CA LEU A 10 2.83 -16.59 -5.25
C LEU A 10 3.73 -17.52 -4.47
N VAL A 11 3.99 -18.68 -5.01
CA VAL A 11 4.86 -19.64 -4.32
C VAL A 11 6.24 -19.05 -4.11
N ALA A 12 6.77 -18.38 -5.13
CA ALA A 12 8.08 -17.76 -5.02
C ALA A 12 8.05 -16.61 -4.02
N LEU A 13 6.94 -15.89 -3.97
CA LEU A 13 6.83 -14.76 -3.07
C LEU A 13 6.81 -15.15 -1.62
N PHE A 14 6.27 -16.30 -1.30
CA PHE A 14 6.28 -16.75 0.08
C PHE A 14 7.68 -16.81 0.64
N ALA A 15 8.62 -17.31 -0.15
CA ALA A 15 9.99 -17.40 0.33
C ALA A 15 10.55 -16.00 0.58
N ALA A 16 10.30 -15.08 -0.33
CA ALA A 16 10.79 -13.71 -0.17
C ALA A 16 10.10 -13.01 1.00
N ALA A 17 8.82 -13.28 1.19
CA ALA A 17 8.05 -12.63 2.22
C ALA A 17 8.42 -13.07 3.63
N ALA A 18 9.17 -14.15 3.77
CA ALA A 18 9.56 -14.64 5.07
C ALA A 18 10.63 -13.80 5.74
N PHE A 19 11.26 -12.89 5.00
CA PHE A 19 12.37 -12.12 5.51
C PHE A 19 12.03 -10.65 5.65
N ALA A 20 12.38 -10.07 6.79
CA ALA A 20 12.33 -8.63 6.97
C ALA A 20 13.43 -8.00 6.11
N GLY A 21 13.29 -6.71 5.85
CA GLY A 21 14.27 -5.96 5.11
C GLY A 21 13.72 -5.41 3.82
N VAL A 22 14.58 -4.79 3.03
CA VAL A 22 14.18 -4.18 1.78
C VAL A 22 13.81 -5.24 0.76
N GLN A 23 12.59 -5.16 0.23
CA GLN A 23 12.07 -6.08 -0.76
C GLN A 23 11.79 -5.34 -2.05
N ASP A 24 12.08 -5.98 -3.18
CA ASP A 24 11.85 -5.41 -4.52
C ASP A 24 10.63 -6.08 -5.13
N PHE A 25 9.60 -5.28 -5.42
CA PHE A 25 8.35 -5.79 -5.98
C PHE A 25 8.16 -5.38 -7.44
N GLY A 26 9.23 -4.97 -8.11
CA GLY A 26 9.21 -4.63 -9.52
C GLY A 26 9.02 -3.15 -9.78
N LYS A 27 7.92 -2.59 -9.34
CA LYS A 27 7.64 -1.16 -9.51
C LYS A 27 8.15 -0.31 -8.37
N PHE A 28 8.47 -0.92 -7.26
CA PHE A 28 8.95 -0.21 -6.09
C PHE A 28 9.70 -1.16 -5.17
N THR A 29 10.45 -0.57 -4.24
CA THR A 29 11.04 -1.30 -3.13
C THR A 29 10.48 -0.74 -1.84
N VAL A 30 10.42 -1.57 -0.82
CA VAL A 30 9.95 -1.16 0.49
C VAL A 30 10.64 -2.00 1.56
N ASP A 31 10.86 -1.42 2.71
CA ASP A 31 11.46 -2.12 3.84
C ASP A 31 10.36 -2.77 4.66
N VAL A 32 10.31 -4.10 4.63
CA VAL A 32 9.30 -4.87 5.37
C VAL A 32 9.81 -5.06 6.79
N PRO A 33 9.09 -4.57 7.81
CA PRO A 33 9.54 -4.70 9.19
C PRO A 33 9.59 -6.14 9.66
N GLU A 34 10.39 -6.40 10.68
CA GLU A 34 10.39 -7.72 11.30
C GLU A 34 9.01 -8.02 11.86
N GLY A 35 8.58 -9.26 11.71
CA GLY A 35 7.26 -9.68 12.19
C GLY A 35 6.14 -9.41 11.21
N TRP A 36 6.47 -8.98 10.00
CA TRP A 36 5.48 -8.75 8.94
C TRP A 36 5.76 -9.67 7.76
N THR A 37 4.72 -9.97 7.00
CA THR A 37 4.81 -10.79 5.80
C THR A 37 4.25 -10.03 4.61
N ALA A 38 5.01 -9.97 3.53
CA ALA A 38 4.59 -9.28 2.31
C ALA A 38 4.19 -10.30 1.24
N THR A 39 3.10 -9.99 0.53
CA THR A 39 2.59 -10.84 -0.55
C THR A 39 2.14 -9.96 -1.68
N ALA A 40 2.63 -10.23 -2.88
CA ALA A 40 2.23 -9.47 -4.06
C ALA A 40 1.01 -10.11 -4.72
N ASP A 41 0.09 -9.25 -5.20
CA ASP A 41 -1.09 -9.68 -5.92
C ASP A 41 -1.34 -8.66 -7.03
N GLY A 42 -0.85 -8.96 -8.23
CA GLY A 42 -0.95 -8.03 -9.34
C GLY A 42 -0.11 -6.78 -9.07
N GLU A 43 -0.74 -5.63 -9.13
CA GLU A 43 -0.05 -4.36 -8.89
C GLU A 43 -0.04 -3.96 -7.41
N THR A 44 -0.67 -4.76 -6.56
CA THR A 44 -0.81 -4.45 -5.15
C THR A 44 0.02 -5.41 -4.32
N VAL A 45 0.72 -4.87 -3.33
CA VAL A 45 1.48 -5.68 -2.37
C VAL A 45 0.81 -5.51 -1.02
N GLY A 46 0.41 -6.62 -0.42
CA GLY A 46 -0.13 -6.62 0.93
C GLY A 46 0.98 -6.94 1.93
N ILE A 47 1.07 -6.18 3.00
CA ILE A 47 2.05 -6.39 4.06
C ILE A 47 1.26 -6.52 5.35
N VAL A 48 1.30 -7.68 5.97
CA VAL A 48 0.48 -8.00 7.14
C VAL A 48 1.36 -8.35 8.32
N LYS A 49 1.06 -7.75 9.46
CA LYS A 49 1.75 -8.09 10.69
C LYS A 49 1.36 -9.52 11.08
N ASN A 50 2.33 -10.31 11.53
CA ASN A 50 2.11 -11.75 11.72
C ASN A 50 1.05 -12.08 12.78
N ASP A 51 0.76 -11.15 13.70
CA ASP A 51 -0.31 -11.34 14.68
C ASP A 51 -1.67 -10.84 14.17
N ASN A 52 -1.73 -10.38 12.91
CA ASN A 52 -2.95 -9.91 12.25
C ASN A 52 -3.58 -8.66 12.90
N THR A 53 -2.80 -7.87 13.63
CA THR A 53 -3.32 -6.65 14.26
C THR A 53 -3.12 -5.41 13.40
N ALA A 54 -2.35 -5.52 12.33
CA ALA A 54 -2.07 -4.39 11.45
C ALA A 54 -1.77 -4.89 10.05
N SER A 55 -2.10 -4.07 9.07
CA SER A 55 -1.80 -4.41 7.68
C SER A 55 -1.66 -3.15 6.84
N ALA A 56 -0.94 -3.27 5.74
CA ALA A 56 -0.81 -2.21 4.74
C ALA A 56 -0.95 -2.82 3.36
N SER A 57 -1.54 -2.07 2.44
CA SER A 57 -1.49 -2.44 1.03
C SER A 57 -0.85 -1.30 0.26
N ILE A 58 -0.01 -1.63 -0.71
CA ILE A 58 0.71 -0.66 -1.51
C ILE A 58 0.42 -0.95 -2.97
N THR A 59 -0.08 0.05 -3.68
CA THR A 59 -0.34 -0.05 -5.11
C THR A 59 0.41 1.07 -5.81
N VAL A 60 1.23 0.74 -6.79
CA VAL A 60 1.89 1.73 -7.62
C VAL A 60 1.37 1.56 -9.03
N SER A 61 0.87 2.64 -9.61
CA SER A 61 0.25 2.59 -10.93
C SER A 61 0.45 3.91 -11.65
N GLU A 62 0.13 3.92 -12.94
CA GLU A 62 0.28 5.10 -13.78
C GLU A 62 -0.92 6.04 -13.58
N THR A 63 -0.64 7.33 -13.63
CA THR A 63 -1.70 8.34 -13.48
C THR A 63 -2.57 8.47 -14.72
N GLU A 64 -2.04 8.08 -15.86
CA GLU A 64 -2.72 8.13 -17.15
C GLU A 64 -3.31 9.51 -17.45
N GLY A 65 -2.54 10.54 -17.12
CA GLY A 65 -2.93 11.92 -17.42
C GLY A 65 -3.77 12.60 -16.37
N SER A 66 -4.16 11.88 -15.31
CA SER A 66 -4.92 12.48 -14.21
C SER A 66 -3.99 13.13 -13.19
N SER A 67 -4.45 14.19 -12.57
CA SER A 67 -3.68 14.80 -11.47
C SER A 67 -3.83 13.95 -10.21
N LEU A 68 -2.91 14.13 -9.27
CA LEU A 68 -3.02 13.42 -8.00
C LEU A 68 -4.30 13.79 -7.27
N LYS A 69 -4.74 15.04 -7.37
CA LYS A 69 -5.98 15.45 -6.73
C LYS A 69 -7.17 14.72 -7.34
N GLU A 70 -7.21 14.58 -8.65
CA GLU A 70 -8.30 13.84 -9.30
C GLU A 70 -8.31 12.38 -8.87
N ILE A 71 -7.14 11.80 -8.76
CA ILE A 71 -7.00 10.41 -8.31
C ILE A 71 -7.44 10.28 -6.86
N ALA A 72 -7.03 11.23 -6.01
CA ALA A 72 -7.44 11.23 -4.61
C ALA A 72 -8.96 11.34 -4.47
N ASP A 73 -9.58 12.25 -5.24
CA ASP A 73 -11.03 12.42 -5.20
C ASP A 73 -11.74 11.14 -5.63
N ALA A 74 -11.21 10.45 -6.64
CA ALA A 74 -11.79 9.21 -7.11
C ALA A 74 -11.73 8.11 -6.05
N PHE A 75 -10.62 7.99 -5.35
CA PHE A 75 -10.51 7.00 -4.28
C PHE A 75 -11.40 7.35 -3.10
N VAL A 76 -11.51 8.63 -2.76
CA VAL A 76 -12.41 9.05 -1.69
C VAL A 76 -13.84 8.62 -2.01
N GLN A 77 -14.28 8.83 -3.25
CA GLN A 77 -15.62 8.41 -3.66
C GLN A 77 -15.77 6.90 -3.64
N ALA A 78 -14.78 6.19 -4.16
CA ALA A 78 -14.87 4.74 -4.28
C ALA A 78 -14.86 4.04 -2.93
N LEU A 79 -14.14 4.59 -1.96
CA LEU A 79 -13.96 3.95 -0.66
C LEU A 79 -14.83 4.57 0.44
N GLY A 80 -15.60 5.60 0.11
CA GLY A 80 -16.38 6.30 1.13
C GLY A 80 -15.49 7.09 2.09
N GLY A 81 -14.42 7.68 1.56
CA GLY A 81 -13.44 8.38 2.35
C GLY A 81 -13.92 9.70 2.93
N LYS A 82 -13.23 10.14 3.95
CA LYS A 82 -13.50 11.41 4.62
C LYS A 82 -12.20 12.04 5.05
N ASN A 83 -12.27 13.31 5.41
CA ASN A 83 -11.13 14.06 5.94
C ASN A 83 -9.96 14.12 4.96
N LEU A 84 -10.26 14.29 3.67
CA LEU A 84 -9.22 14.44 2.66
C LEU A 84 -8.38 15.67 2.95
N ALA A 85 -7.08 15.49 3.04
CA ALA A 85 -6.14 16.56 3.32
C ALA A 85 -4.92 16.45 2.44
N ALA A 86 -4.32 17.59 2.11
CA ALA A 86 -3.06 17.62 1.37
C ALA A 86 -1.94 17.97 2.34
N ASP A 87 -0.81 17.26 2.24
CA ASP A 87 0.32 17.47 3.13
C ASP A 87 1.61 17.15 2.37
N ASN A 88 2.44 18.15 2.14
CA ASN A 88 3.75 17.99 1.49
C ASN A 88 3.67 17.27 0.13
N GLY A 89 2.63 17.56 -0.64
CA GLY A 89 2.46 16.97 -1.97
C GLY A 89 1.78 15.61 -1.96
N ALA A 90 1.43 15.11 -0.81
CA ALA A 90 0.66 13.87 -0.69
C ALA A 90 -0.76 14.18 -0.25
N TYR A 91 -1.66 13.25 -0.48
CA TYR A 91 -3.05 13.35 -0.02
C TYR A 91 -3.31 12.23 0.96
N THR A 92 -4.01 12.55 2.04
CA THR A 92 -4.40 11.56 3.04
C THR A 92 -5.90 11.62 3.25
N PHE A 93 -6.49 10.48 3.54
CA PHE A 93 -7.90 10.42 3.91
C PHE A 93 -8.14 9.17 4.76
N GLU A 94 -9.33 9.11 5.34
CA GLU A 94 -9.72 8.00 6.20
C GLU A 94 -10.98 7.37 5.62
N PHE A 95 -11.15 6.09 5.86
CA PHE A 95 -12.37 5.40 5.45
C PHE A 95 -12.55 4.16 6.32
N THR A 96 -13.77 3.62 6.31
CA THR A 96 -14.07 2.38 6.99
C THR A 96 -14.15 1.29 5.94
N ASN A 97 -13.37 0.23 6.11
CA ASN A 97 -13.33 -0.83 5.12
C ASN A 97 -14.58 -1.72 5.19
N GLN A 98 -14.64 -2.73 4.32
CA GLN A 98 -15.81 -3.60 4.22
C GLN A 98 -16.07 -4.40 5.50
N ASN A 99 -15.04 -4.58 6.31
CA ASN A 99 -15.15 -5.30 7.58
C ASN A 99 -15.51 -4.37 8.75
N GLY A 100 -15.76 -3.11 8.47
CA GLY A 100 -16.11 -2.15 9.51
C GLY A 100 -14.92 -1.61 10.27
N VAL A 101 -13.72 -1.79 9.75
CA VAL A 101 -12.49 -1.34 10.42
C VAL A 101 -12.01 -0.04 9.81
N ASP A 102 -11.68 0.91 10.67
CA ASP A 102 -11.17 2.21 10.21
C ASP A 102 -9.79 2.05 9.61
N SER A 103 -9.60 2.68 8.46
CA SER A 103 -8.36 2.61 7.71
C SER A 103 -7.93 4.01 7.29
N LYS A 104 -6.65 4.16 7.01
CA LYS A 104 -6.08 5.42 6.52
C LYS A 104 -5.42 5.18 5.19
N ALA A 105 -5.52 6.15 4.31
CA ALA A 105 -4.90 6.07 2.99
C ALA A 105 -3.95 7.24 2.79
N VAL A 106 -2.83 6.97 2.13
CA VAL A 106 -1.86 7.97 1.71
C VAL A 106 -1.64 7.81 0.22
N LEU A 107 -1.84 8.88 -0.53
CA LEU A 107 -1.62 8.90 -1.96
C LEU A 107 -0.52 9.88 -2.28
N SER A 108 0.53 9.42 -2.94
CA SER A 108 1.63 10.26 -3.36
C SER A 108 2.05 9.91 -4.77
N GLY A 109 2.89 10.74 -5.38
CA GLY A 109 3.37 10.44 -6.72
C GLY A 109 3.75 11.69 -7.48
N ASP A 110 3.87 11.52 -8.79
CA ASP A 110 4.20 12.61 -9.69
C ASP A 110 3.18 12.62 -10.85
N ASP A 111 3.52 13.26 -11.96
CA ASP A 111 2.57 13.33 -13.08
C ASP A 111 2.53 12.06 -13.91
N LYS A 112 3.36 11.07 -13.62
CA LYS A 112 3.37 9.81 -14.37
C LYS A 112 2.86 8.63 -13.55
N ASN A 113 3.22 8.57 -12.29
CA ASN A 113 2.88 7.43 -11.43
C ASN A 113 2.40 7.89 -10.08
N TYR A 114 1.58 7.06 -9.45
CA TYR A 114 1.16 7.31 -8.08
C TYR A 114 1.35 6.05 -7.24
N ALA A 115 1.47 6.25 -5.95
CA ALA A 115 1.48 5.16 -4.98
C ALA A 115 0.34 5.41 -3.99
N LEU A 116 -0.46 4.37 -3.78
CA LEU A 116 -1.53 4.41 -2.79
C LEU A 116 -1.20 3.42 -1.70
N ILE A 117 -1.09 3.90 -0.47
CA ILE A 117 -0.84 3.05 0.69
C ILE A 117 -2.07 3.08 1.57
N ILE A 118 -2.66 1.92 1.81
CA ILE A 118 -3.81 1.80 2.71
C ILE A 118 -3.35 1.08 3.97
N MET A 119 -3.58 1.69 5.11
CA MET A 119 -3.10 1.18 6.39
C MET A 119 -4.27 0.90 7.33
N THR A 120 -4.23 -0.26 7.97
CA THR A 120 -5.24 -0.68 8.94
C THR A 120 -4.53 -1.07 10.22
N GLY A 121 -5.04 -0.64 11.37
CA GLY A 121 -4.44 -0.97 12.64
C GLY A 121 -3.19 -0.15 12.96
N VAL A 122 -3.16 1.10 12.52
CA VAL A 122 -1.98 1.97 12.71
C VAL A 122 -1.62 2.09 14.19
N GLU A 123 -2.60 2.14 15.05
CA GLU A 123 -2.37 2.28 16.49
C GLU A 123 -1.62 1.09 17.09
N ASN A 124 -1.63 -0.04 16.42
CA ASN A 124 -0.95 -1.25 16.91
C ASN A 124 0.53 -1.32 16.52
N ALA A 125 0.95 -0.53 15.54
CA ALA A 125 2.33 -0.57 15.06
C ALA A 125 2.73 0.74 14.37
N PRO A 126 2.61 1.87 15.05
CA PRO A 126 2.85 3.17 14.39
C PRO A 126 4.28 3.31 13.85
N ASP A 127 5.27 2.76 14.55
CA ASP A 127 6.66 2.88 14.09
C ASP A 127 6.90 2.04 12.85
N ASP A 128 6.28 0.87 12.76
CA ASP A 128 6.43 0.00 11.59
C ASP A 128 5.77 0.63 10.36
N PHE A 129 4.62 1.25 10.52
CA PHE A 129 3.98 1.96 9.41
C PHE A 129 4.84 3.13 8.94
N GLY A 130 5.44 3.85 9.87
CA GLY A 130 6.37 4.91 9.51
C GLY A 130 7.54 4.39 8.69
N LYS A 131 8.08 3.25 9.07
CA LYS A 131 9.17 2.63 8.32
C LYS A 131 8.73 2.23 6.92
N ILE A 132 7.55 1.64 6.78
CA ILE A 132 7.02 1.24 5.48
C ILE A 132 6.88 2.46 4.58
N ILE A 133 6.23 3.51 5.06
CA ILE A 133 6.00 4.71 4.26
C ILE A 133 7.31 5.37 3.86
N ASN A 134 8.23 5.52 4.81
CA ASN A 134 9.47 6.26 4.56
C ASN A 134 10.44 5.50 3.68
N SER A 135 10.32 4.18 3.61
CA SER A 135 11.23 3.36 2.81
C SER A 135 10.72 3.11 1.40
N LEU A 136 9.46 3.43 1.11
CA LEU A 136 8.88 3.17 -0.20
C LEU A 136 9.60 4.00 -1.26
N THR A 137 10.17 3.30 -2.23
CA THR A 137 10.93 3.95 -3.30
C THR A 137 10.45 3.40 -4.64
N GLU A 138 9.92 4.27 -5.49
CA GLU A 138 9.47 3.87 -6.82
C GLU A 138 10.67 3.67 -7.73
N LYS A 139 10.51 2.76 -8.68
CA LYS A 139 11.57 2.42 -9.64
C LYS A 139 11.30 3.01 -10.99
#